data_ddae88e3e14ab1c159e10bc7d940060e
#
_entry.id   ddae88e3e14ab1c159e10bc7d940060e
#
_cell.length_a   1.000
_cell.length_b   1.000
_cell.length_c   1.000
_cell.angle_alpha   90.00
_cell.angle_beta   90.00
_cell.angle_gamma   90.00
#
_symmetry.space_group_name_H-M   'P 1'
#
loop_
_entity.id
_entity.type
_entity.pdbx_description
1 polymer ?
#
loop_
_entity_poly.entity_id
_entity_poly.type
_entity_poly.pdbx_seq_one_letter_code
_entity_poly.pdbx_strand_id
1 'polypeptide(L)'
;MPQRRNYIDELKGLGILLVVLGHFIEQYRMGYSFVSASFFCIYAFHMALFCICSGLVARFSPRKLVTQQLWLYLVGQTLMLAFRAAVLRENFAETGGLLAAWLLPWRHIWYLYALIFWHLTLPVLCRLRDRLGLAGSCLGMALAVGLALAAGLVDWPFTLVRVFAFYPFYACGVLLRPQLDRLAAFAAEHRPVRLVAAAGLLLGYGAYFLWVLRADPIMDHSAELFHDVSYAGGDRVQYRVVFYLVGIATTAALTVLASRWHLLAGLGRHTLTIYLLHLPVQALLVELGLYDLMRGKATIVVVLWSVLLAAVTLAVLNLSPVQRACDAVANCWYKRK
;
A
#
# COMPACT_ATOMS: atom_id res chain seq x y z
N MET A 1 -27.95 -10.07 2.89
CA MET A 1 -26.50 -9.79 2.96
C MET A 1 -26.33 -8.30 2.72
N PRO A 2 -25.54 -7.54 3.49
CA PRO A 2 -25.28 -6.14 3.17
C PRO A 2 -24.67 -6.07 1.78
N GLN A 3 -25.20 -5.19 0.94
CA GLN A 3 -24.75 -5.00 -0.44
C GLN A 3 -23.24 -4.72 -0.44
N ARG A 4 -22.48 -5.54 -1.16
CA ARG A 4 -21.01 -5.42 -1.22
C ARG A 4 -20.67 -4.08 -1.85
N ARG A 5 -19.83 -3.30 -1.18
CA ARG A 5 -19.45 -1.96 -1.62
C ARG A 5 -18.44 -2.08 -2.76
N ASN A 6 -18.91 -2.13 -4.00
CA ASN A 6 -18.06 -2.31 -5.18
C ASN A 6 -16.91 -1.32 -5.27
N TYR A 7 -17.10 -0.05 -4.87
CA TYR A 7 -16.04 0.94 -4.94
C TYR A 7 -14.81 0.59 -4.09
N ILE A 8 -14.97 -0.10 -2.94
CA ILE A 8 -13.83 -0.53 -2.11
C ILE A 8 -13.02 -1.62 -2.81
N ASP A 9 -13.69 -2.57 -3.47
CA ASP A 9 -12.99 -3.60 -4.24
C ASP A 9 -12.29 -2.97 -5.47
N GLU A 10 -12.88 -1.94 -6.12
CA GLU A 10 -12.22 -1.16 -7.18
C GLU A 10 -10.96 -0.45 -6.67
N LEU A 11 -11.05 0.26 -5.53
CA LEU A 11 -9.91 0.94 -4.91
C LEU A 11 -8.80 -0.03 -4.51
N LYS A 12 -9.15 -1.19 -3.95
CA LYS A 12 -8.19 -2.25 -3.62
C LYS A 12 -7.53 -2.81 -4.88
N GLY A 13 -8.31 -2.99 -5.95
CA GLY A 13 -7.80 -3.44 -7.25
C GLY A 13 -6.82 -2.45 -7.85
N LEU A 14 -7.14 -1.15 -7.80
CA LEU A 14 -6.23 -0.11 -8.23
C LEU A 14 -4.97 -0.08 -7.35
N GLY A 15 -5.13 -0.15 -6.04
CA GLY A 15 -4.03 -0.15 -5.09
C GLY A 15 -3.04 -1.28 -5.36
N ILE A 16 -3.52 -2.53 -5.52
CA ILE A 16 -2.62 -3.67 -5.77
C ILE A 16 -1.96 -3.61 -7.15
N LEU A 17 -2.66 -3.12 -8.16
CA LEU A 17 -2.08 -2.86 -9.48
C LEU A 17 -0.91 -1.88 -9.39
N LEU A 18 -1.09 -0.77 -8.67
CA LEU A 18 -0.06 0.25 -8.47
C LEU A 18 1.10 -0.24 -7.61
N VAL A 19 0.84 -1.08 -6.59
CA VAL A 19 1.89 -1.72 -5.79
C VAL A 19 2.78 -2.58 -6.68
N VAL A 20 2.20 -3.46 -7.48
CA VAL A 20 2.98 -4.33 -8.37
C VAL A 20 3.72 -3.49 -9.40
N LEU A 21 3.04 -2.59 -10.11
CA LEU A 21 3.66 -1.73 -11.11
C LEU A 21 4.81 -0.90 -10.52
N GLY A 22 4.59 -0.29 -9.35
CA GLY A 22 5.59 0.52 -8.64
C GLY A 22 6.88 -0.26 -8.38
N HIS A 23 6.78 -1.48 -7.84
CA HIS A 23 7.94 -2.32 -7.60
C HIS A 23 8.62 -2.81 -8.89
N PHE A 24 7.86 -3.05 -9.95
CA PHE A 24 8.42 -3.53 -11.21
C PHE A 24 9.16 -2.43 -11.98
N ILE A 25 8.70 -1.18 -11.93
CA ILE A 25 9.42 -0.04 -12.53
C ILE A 25 10.60 0.43 -11.68
N GLU A 26 10.58 0.18 -10.36
CA GLU A 26 11.63 0.58 -9.40
C GLU A 26 13.03 0.14 -9.85
N GLN A 27 13.15 -1.02 -10.49
CA GLN A 27 14.42 -1.58 -10.96
C GLN A 27 15.16 -0.71 -11.98
N TYR A 28 14.44 0.19 -12.65
CA TYR A 28 15.00 1.08 -13.67
C TYR A 28 15.00 2.56 -13.26
N ARG A 29 14.47 2.90 -12.07
CA ARG A 29 14.28 4.31 -11.69
C ARG A 29 15.58 5.12 -11.69
N MET A 30 16.71 4.52 -11.27
CA MET A 30 18.01 5.21 -11.19
C MET A 30 18.67 5.45 -12.56
N GLY A 31 18.12 4.91 -13.64
CA GLY A 31 18.67 5.08 -14.99
C GLY A 31 17.77 5.86 -15.94
N TYR A 32 16.51 6.20 -15.53
CA TYR A 32 15.52 6.78 -16.42
C TYR A 32 14.63 7.77 -15.68
N SER A 33 14.79 9.07 -15.94
CA SER A 33 14.04 10.15 -15.25
C SER A 33 12.52 10.01 -15.38
N PHE A 34 12.02 9.58 -16.55
CA PHE A 34 10.58 9.30 -16.73
C PHE A 34 10.08 8.17 -15.80
N VAL A 35 10.85 7.10 -15.66
CA VAL A 35 10.52 5.97 -14.77
C VAL A 35 10.56 6.42 -13.32
N SER A 36 11.57 7.20 -12.95
CA SER A 36 11.69 7.79 -11.62
C SER A 36 10.50 8.69 -11.28
N ALA A 37 10.10 9.58 -12.19
CA ALA A 37 8.93 10.44 -12.01
C ALA A 37 7.64 9.62 -11.86
N SER A 38 7.46 8.57 -12.69
CA SER A 38 6.32 7.65 -12.58
C SER A 38 6.30 6.91 -11.23
N PHE A 39 7.46 6.45 -10.78
CA PHE A 39 7.63 5.80 -9.47
C PHE A 39 7.20 6.74 -8.35
N PHE A 40 7.68 7.98 -8.29
CA PHE A 40 7.32 8.92 -7.24
C PHE A 40 5.82 9.28 -7.26
N CYS A 41 5.21 9.42 -8.45
CA CYS A 41 3.76 9.61 -8.55
C CYS A 41 2.97 8.44 -7.92
N ILE A 42 3.38 7.21 -8.16
CA ILE A 42 2.74 6.02 -7.55
C ILE A 42 2.97 6.02 -6.03
N TYR A 43 4.21 6.23 -5.60
CA TYR A 43 4.59 6.15 -4.19
C TYR A 43 4.01 7.30 -3.33
N ALA A 44 3.59 8.40 -3.95
CA ALA A 44 2.93 9.50 -3.22
C ALA A 44 1.59 9.07 -2.56
N PHE A 45 0.91 8.03 -3.05
CA PHE A 45 -0.43 7.69 -2.52
C PHE A 45 -0.80 6.21 -2.47
N HIS A 46 -0.13 5.29 -3.21
CA HIS A 46 -0.61 3.90 -3.33
C HIS A 46 -0.74 3.19 -1.98
N MET A 47 0.22 3.38 -1.07
CA MET A 47 0.13 2.81 0.28
C MET A 47 -0.88 3.53 1.16
N ALA A 48 -1.06 4.85 1.03
CA ALA A 48 -2.11 5.59 1.69
C ALA A 48 -3.50 5.02 1.30
N LEU A 49 -3.74 4.83 0.02
CA LEU A 49 -4.94 4.19 -0.53
C LEU A 49 -5.17 2.80 0.09
N PHE A 50 -4.13 1.96 0.12
CA PHE A 50 -4.21 0.61 0.69
C PHE A 50 -4.55 0.61 2.18
N CYS A 51 -3.92 1.50 2.96
CA CYS A 51 -4.16 1.65 4.40
C CYS A 51 -5.59 2.15 4.67
N ILE A 52 -6.08 3.14 3.92
CA ILE A 52 -7.47 3.63 4.03
C ILE A 52 -8.45 2.50 3.69
N CYS A 53 -8.24 1.76 2.60
CA CYS A 53 -9.07 0.61 2.24
C CYS A 53 -9.11 -0.44 3.35
N SER A 54 -7.99 -0.69 4.03
CA SER A 54 -7.96 -1.62 5.16
C SER A 54 -8.74 -1.13 6.36
N GLY A 55 -8.68 0.16 6.66
CA GLY A 55 -9.53 0.79 7.67
C GLY A 55 -11.03 0.72 7.33
N LEU A 56 -11.40 0.94 6.06
CA LEU A 56 -12.78 0.85 5.57
C LEU A 56 -13.42 -0.52 5.78
N VAL A 57 -12.66 -1.60 5.67
CA VAL A 57 -13.16 -2.96 5.82
C VAL A 57 -12.88 -3.55 7.21
N ALA A 58 -12.18 -2.83 8.07
CA ALA A 58 -11.76 -3.31 9.37
C ALA A 58 -12.95 -3.64 10.27
N ARG A 59 -12.85 -4.80 10.96
CA ARG A 59 -13.79 -5.25 11.99
C ARG A 59 -13.00 -5.89 13.10
N PHE A 60 -13.15 -5.38 14.33
CA PHE A 60 -12.42 -5.92 15.47
C PHE A 60 -12.88 -7.35 15.78
N SER A 61 -11.91 -8.23 15.92
CA SER A 61 -12.09 -9.59 16.37
C SER A 61 -10.78 -10.11 16.95
N PRO A 62 -10.67 -10.33 18.28
CA PRO A 62 -9.48 -10.88 18.89
C PRO A 62 -9.07 -12.23 18.28
N ARG A 63 -10.07 -13.06 17.95
CA ARG A 63 -9.81 -14.33 17.28
C ARG A 63 -9.15 -14.14 15.91
N LYS A 64 -9.65 -13.23 15.09
CA LYS A 64 -9.06 -12.94 13.76
C LYS A 64 -7.66 -12.33 13.86
N LEU A 65 -7.41 -11.54 14.90
CA LEU A 65 -6.07 -11.00 15.13
C LEU A 65 -5.02 -12.11 15.21
N VAL A 66 -5.31 -13.17 15.98
CA VAL A 66 -4.39 -14.29 16.15
C VAL A 66 -4.46 -15.26 14.97
N THR A 67 -5.66 -15.74 14.61
CA THR A 67 -5.83 -16.85 13.65
C THR A 67 -5.74 -16.44 12.18
N GLN A 68 -5.77 -15.14 11.88
CA GLN A 68 -5.59 -14.63 10.52
C GLN A 68 -4.41 -13.66 10.42
N GLN A 69 -4.40 -12.54 11.14
CA GLN A 69 -3.39 -11.50 10.93
C GLN A 69 -2.01 -11.93 11.39
N LEU A 70 -1.87 -12.38 12.64
CA LEU A 70 -0.59 -12.87 13.15
C LEU A 70 -0.14 -14.13 12.40
N TRP A 71 -1.08 -15.04 12.12
CA TRP A 71 -0.79 -16.24 11.32
C TRP A 71 -0.27 -15.90 9.93
N LEU A 72 -0.93 -14.98 9.20
CA LEU A 72 -0.49 -14.53 7.88
C LEU A 72 0.88 -13.85 7.91
N TYR A 73 1.13 -13.06 8.97
CA TYR A 73 2.45 -12.46 9.15
C TYR A 73 3.53 -13.53 9.32
N LEU A 74 3.33 -14.49 10.22
CA LEU A 74 4.31 -15.56 10.48
C LEU A 74 4.53 -16.44 9.24
N VAL A 75 3.47 -16.84 8.56
CA VAL A 75 3.57 -17.62 7.31
C VAL A 75 4.26 -16.81 6.22
N GLY A 76 3.89 -15.54 6.05
CA GLY A 76 4.53 -14.64 5.08
C GLY A 76 6.02 -14.49 5.36
N GLN A 77 6.41 -14.26 6.62
CA GLN A 77 7.82 -14.16 7.00
C GLN A 77 8.58 -15.48 6.79
N THR A 78 7.98 -16.63 7.13
CA THR A 78 8.59 -17.95 6.89
C THR A 78 8.81 -18.18 5.39
N LEU A 79 7.81 -17.86 4.57
CA LEU A 79 7.93 -17.97 3.12
C LEU A 79 9.04 -17.06 2.57
N MET A 80 9.10 -15.81 3.05
CA MET A 80 10.14 -14.87 2.64
C MET A 80 11.52 -15.32 3.09
N LEU A 81 11.64 -15.82 4.31
CA LEU A 81 12.90 -16.35 4.84
C LEU A 81 13.41 -17.54 4.01
N ALA A 82 12.51 -18.49 3.70
CA ALA A 82 12.84 -19.63 2.85
C ALA A 82 13.24 -19.20 1.44
N PHE A 83 12.56 -18.21 0.85
CA PHE A 83 12.89 -17.65 -0.45
C PHE A 83 14.27 -16.95 -0.42
N ARG A 84 14.56 -16.13 0.58
CA ARG A 84 15.85 -15.45 0.77
C ARG A 84 17.00 -16.45 0.89
N ALA A 85 16.80 -17.51 1.67
CA ALA A 85 17.79 -18.56 1.83
C ALA A 85 18.02 -19.36 0.54
N ALA A 86 16.95 -19.80 -0.12
CA ALA A 86 17.04 -20.75 -1.23
C ALA A 86 17.36 -20.05 -2.58
N VAL A 87 16.81 -18.87 -2.83
CA VAL A 87 16.92 -18.17 -4.11
C VAL A 87 17.95 -17.04 -4.04
N LEU A 88 17.86 -16.15 -3.05
CA LEU A 88 18.77 -15.02 -2.91
C LEU A 88 20.08 -15.40 -2.23
N ARG A 89 20.20 -16.61 -1.67
CA ARG A 89 21.39 -17.13 -0.98
C ARG A 89 21.96 -16.17 0.07
N GLU A 90 21.05 -15.48 0.77
CA GLU A 90 21.39 -14.44 1.74
C GLU A 90 22.10 -15.01 2.97
N ASN A 91 23.16 -14.35 3.42
CA ASN A 91 23.86 -14.69 4.65
C ASN A 91 23.20 -13.99 5.86
N PHE A 92 22.39 -14.71 6.61
CA PHE A 92 21.65 -14.15 7.76
C PHE A 92 22.55 -13.80 8.96
N ALA A 93 23.78 -14.27 9.01
CA ALA A 93 24.71 -13.89 10.09
C ALA A 93 24.99 -12.37 10.09
N GLU A 94 25.02 -11.75 8.92
CA GLU A 94 25.26 -10.31 8.75
C GLU A 94 24.04 -9.44 9.12
N THR A 95 22.85 -10.02 9.16
CA THR A 95 21.59 -9.32 9.44
C THR A 95 21.03 -9.58 10.84
N GLY A 96 21.88 -9.99 11.78
CA GLY A 96 21.50 -10.26 13.17
C GLY A 96 21.04 -11.70 13.43
N GLY A 97 21.28 -12.60 12.47
CA GLY A 97 20.97 -14.02 12.59
C GLY A 97 19.57 -14.40 12.09
N LEU A 98 19.32 -15.70 12.00
CA LEU A 98 18.10 -16.28 11.45
C LEU A 98 16.84 -15.85 12.20
N LEU A 99 16.90 -15.76 13.53
CA LEU A 99 15.76 -15.35 14.36
C LEU A 99 15.37 -13.89 14.09
N ALA A 100 16.34 -12.99 14.02
CA ALA A 100 16.10 -11.60 13.68
C ALA A 100 15.51 -11.47 12.28
N ALA A 101 16.08 -12.15 11.28
CA ALA A 101 15.59 -12.18 9.92
C ALA A 101 14.16 -12.74 9.80
N TRP A 102 13.74 -13.62 10.72
CA TRP A 102 12.37 -14.15 10.76
C TRP A 102 11.39 -13.24 11.48
N LEU A 103 11.80 -12.56 12.55
CA LEU A 103 10.93 -11.69 13.34
C LEU A 103 10.78 -10.30 12.74
N LEU A 104 11.79 -9.83 11.98
CA LEU A 104 11.77 -8.51 11.37
C LEU A 104 11.09 -8.54 10.00
N PRO A 105 10.12 -7.66 9.75
CA PRO A 105 9.39 -7.68 8.49
C PRO A 105 10.31 -7.36 7.31
N TRP A 106 10.42 -8.29 6.37
CA TRP A 106 11.18 -8.10 5.15
C TRP A 106 10.38 -7.33 4.10
N ARG A 107 10.96 -6.27 3.54
CA ARG A 107 10.38 -5.44 2.47
C ARG A 107 8.88 -5.16 2.71
N HIS A 108 7.99 -5.60 1.81
CA HIS A 108 6.55 -5.34 1.85
C HIS A 108 5.81 -5.97 3.04
N ILE A 109 6.34 -7.01 3.67
CA ILE A 109 5.68 -7.70 4.81
C ILE A 109 5.45 -6.76 6.01
N TRP A 110 6.14 -5.60 6.07
CA TRP A 110 5.90 -4.57 7.08
C TRP A 110 4.42 -4.18 7.22
N TYR A 111 3.67 -4.23 6.13
CA TYR A 111 2.26 -3.84 6.16
C TYR A 111 1.38 -4.86 6.92
N LEU A 112 1.64 -6.17 6.81
CA LEU A 112 0.97 -7.19 7.64
C LEU A 112 1.33 -7.00 9.11
N TYR A 113 2.59 -6.69 9.39
CA TYR A 113 3.06 -6.34 10.73
C TYR A 113 2.31 -5.13 11.29
N ALA A 114 2.21 -4.05 10.52
CA ALA A 114 1.49 -2.85 10.90
C ALA A 114 0.00 -3.10 11.16
N LEU A 115 -0.66 -3.92 10.34
CA LEU A 115 -2.07 -4.26 10.51
C LEU A 115 -2.37 -4.90 11.88
N ILE A 116 -1.44 -5.66 12.47
CA ILE A 116 -1.59 -6.25 13.80
C ILE A 116 -1.74 -5.13 14.84
N PHE A 117 -0.84 -4.13 14.81
CA PHE A 117 -0.88 -2.99 15.75
C PHE A 117 -2.11 -2.11 15.52
N TRP A 118 -2.42 -1.79 14.27
CA TRP A 118 -3.57 -0.96 13.94
C TRP A 118 -4.89 -1.61 14.33
N HIS A 119 -4.98 -2.93 14.24
CA HIS A 119 -6.18 -3.65 14.64
C HIS A 119 -6.45 -3.56 16.14
N LEU A 120 -5.41 -3.45 16.97
CA LEU A 120 -5.55 -3.26 18.41
C LEU A 120 -6.20 -1.92 18.76
N THR A 121 -6.00 -0.88 17.95
CA THR A 121 -6.59 0.46 18.17
C THR A 121 -8.06 0.55 17.73
N LEU A 122 -8.53 -0.41 16.93
CA LEU A 122 -9.84 -0.38 16.29
C LEU A 122 -11.02 -0.19 17.27
N PRO A 123 -11.06 -0.83 18.47
CA PRO A 123 -12.13 -0.59 19.43
C PRO A 123 -12.23 0.88 19.89
N VAL A 124 -11.08 1.54 20.05
CA VAL A 124 -11.03 2.95 20.47
C VAL A 124 -11.53 3.85 19.33
N LEU A 125 -11.02 3.64 18.11
CA LEU A 125 -11.44 4.42 16.94
C LEU A 125 -12.95 4.27 16.67
N CYS A 126 -13.48 3.05 16.76
CA CYS A 126 -14.91 2.80 16.58
C CYS A 126 -15.73 3.49 17.68
N ARG A 127 -15.32 3.43 18.96
CA ARG A 127 -16.02 4.12 20.06
C ARG A 127 -16.03 5.63 19.87
N LEU A 128 -14.91 6.25 19.46
CA LEU A 128 -14.85 7.68 19.17
C LEU A 128 -15.83 8.07 18.07
N ARG A 129 -15.79 7.36 16.94
CA ARG A 129 -16.71 7.60 15.83
C ARG A 129 -18.18 7.40 16.22
N ASP A 130 -18.49 6.28 16.87
CA ASP A 130 -19.89 5.87 17.11
C ASP A 130 -20.56 6.67 18.25
N ARG A 131 -19.79 7.14 19.27
CA ARG A 131 -20.32 7.94 20.39
C ARG A 131 -20.36 9.42 20.10
N LEU A 132 -19.33 9.97 19.42
CA LEU A 132 -19.15 11.40 19.21
C LEU A 132 -19.38 11.83 17.74
N GLY A 133 -19.72 10.90 16.86
CA GLY A 133 -19.98 11.20 15.45
C GLY A 133 -18.79 11.84 14.72
N LEU A 134 -19.07 12.94 14.01
CA LEU A 134 -18.03 13.66 13.26
C LEU A 134 -16.96 14.27 14.19
N ALA A 135 -17.37 14.84 15.33
CA ALA A 135 -16.41 15.41 16.30
C ALA A 135 -15.45 14.34 16.82
N GLY A 136 -15.94 13.14 17.14
CA GLY A 136 -15.10 12.00 17.52
C GLY A 136 -14.18 11.51 16.41
N SER A 137 -14.66 11.56 15.18
CA SER A 137 -13.83 11.23 14.01
C SER A 137 -12.71 12.25 13.81
N CYS A 138 -12.99 13.54 13.94
CA CYS A 138 -11.99 14.62 13.87
C CYS A 138 -10.96 14.49 15.00
N LEU A 139 -11.43 14.26 16.26
CA LEU A 139 -10.54 14.03 17.39
C LEU A 139 -9.65 12.81 17.17
N GLY A 140 -10.22 11.69 16.73
CA GLY A 140 -9.47 10.47 16.43
C GLY A 140 -8.43 10.67 15.34
N MET A 141 -8.74 11.46 14.30
CA MET A 141 -7.78 11.82 13.24
C MET A 141 -6.65 12.73 13.79
N ALA A 142 -6.99 13.75 14.59
CA ALA A 142 -6.00 14.62 15.21
C ALA A 142 -5.03 13.83 16.10
N LEU A 143 -5.55 12.89 16.91
CA LEU A 143 -4.74 11.99 17.75
C LEU A 143 -3.86 11.06 16.92
N ALA A 144 -4.39 10.48 15.82
CA ALA A 144 -3.63 9.62 14.95
C ALA A 144 -2.47 10.36 14.25
N VAL A 145 -2.74 11.57 13.74
CA VAL A 145 -1.72 12.43 13.12
C VAL A 145 -0.71 12.89 14.17
N GLY A 146 -1.17 13.37 15.34
CA GLY A 146 -0.30 13.80 16.44
C GLY A 146 0.64 12.68 16.89
N LEU A 147 0.12 11.45 17.06
CA LEU A 147 0.93 10.28 17.38
C LEU A 147 1.98 10.00 16.29
N ALA A 148 1.60 10.05 15.02
CA ALA A 148 2.51 9.80 13.91
C ALA A 148 3.61 10.87 13.78
N LEU A 149 3.29 12.12 14.06
CA LEU A 149 4.27 13.21 14.09
C LEU A 149 5.22 13.07 15.30
N ALA A 150 4.68 12.85 16.49
CA ALA A 150 5.47 12.65 17.70
C ALA A 150 6.40 11.43 17.58
N ALA A 151 5.88 10.29 17.08
CA ALA A 151 6.67 9.11 16.84
C ALA A 151 7.75 9.32 15.77
N GLY A 152 7.56 10.26 14.84
CA GLY A 152 8.55 10.58 13.83
C GLY A 152 9.77 11.34 14.35
N LEU A 153 9.71 11.87 15.57
CA LEU A 153 10.84 12.52 16.22
C LEU A 153 11.82 11.54 16.86
N VAL A 154 11.48 10.24 16.86
CA VAL A 154 12.25 9.18 17.52
C VAL A 154 12.59 8.11 16.48
N ASP A 155 13.82 7.61 16.53
CA ASP A 155 14.24 6.45 15.73
C ASP A 155 13.72 5.17 16.35
N TRP A 156 12.72 4.58 15.71
CA TRP A 156 12.11 3.33 16.16
C TRP A 156 12.74 2.12 15.49
N PRO A 157 13.06 1.06 16.24
CA PRO A 157 13.55 -0.18 15.67
C PRO A 157 12.43 -0.93 14.91
N PHE A 158 12.81 -1.93 14.13
CA PHE A 158 11.91 -2.95 13.57
C PHE A 158 10.79 -2.40 12.67
N THR A 159 11.07 -1.40 11.86
CA THR A 159 10.08 -0.78 10.95
C THR A 159 8.86 -0.15 11.66
N LEU A 160 8.91 0.05 12.98
CA LEU A 160 7.84 0.73 13.73
C LEU A 160 7.61 2.17 13.25
N VAL A 161 8.63 2.82 12.69
CA VAL A 161 8.48 4.14 12.02
C VAL A 161 7.34 4.08 10.99
N ARG A 162 7.29 3.03 10.16
CA ARG A 162 6.23 2.86 9.16
C ARG A 162 4.87 2.57 9.79
N VAL A 163 4.84 1.80 10.89
CA VAL A 163 3.60 1.53 11.63
C VAL A 163 2.96 2.83 12.08
N PHE A 164 3.73 3.76 12.64
CA PHE A 164 3.24 5.08 13.05
C PHE A 164 2.97 6.00 11.86
N ALA A 165 3.86 6.06 10.87
CA ALA A 165 3.73 6.96 9.73
C ALA A 165 2.48 6.68 8.88
N PHE A 166 2.08 5.43 8.71
CA PHE A 166 0.90 5.05 7.93
C PHE A 166 -0.38 4.88 8.74
N TYR A 167 -0.27 4.93 10.09
CA TYR A 167 -1.43 4.79 10.98
C TYR A 167 -2.56 5.80 10.71
N PRO A 168 -2.30 7.10 10.43
CA PRO A 168 -3.36 8.06 10.12
C PRO A 168 -4.23 7.66 8.93
N PHE A 169 -3.67 7.01 7.91
CA PHE A 169 -4.45 6.53 6.77
C PHE A 169 -5.39 5.39 7.15
N TYR A 170 -4.92 4.43 7.96
CA TYR A 170 -5.78 3.39 8.48
C TYR A 170 -6.89 3.97 9.37
N ALA A 171 -6.55 4.87 10.28
CA ALA A 171 -7.50 5.57 11.14
C ALA A 171 -8.54 6.35 10.31
N CYS A 172 -8.11 7.04 9.24
CA CYS A 172 -8.99 7.71 8.28
C CYS A 172 -10.04 6.74 7.71
N GLY A 173 -9.62 5.57 7.23
CA GLY A 173 -10.53 4.55 6.72
C GLY A 173 -11.57 4.07 7.74
N VAL A 174 -11.19 3.95 9.03
CA VAL A 174 -12.11 3.57 10.12
C VAL A 174 -13.05 4.70 10.48
N LEU A 175 -12.49 5.89 10.71
CA LEU A 175 -13.20 7.05 11.28
C LEU A 175 -14.11 7.72 10.25
N LEU A 176 -13.63 7.90 9.02
CA LEU A 176 -14.35 8.59 7.95
C LEU A 176 -15.11 7.64 7.01
N ARG A 177 -15.29 6.38 7.40
CA ARG A 177 -16.04 5.40 6.62
C ARG A 177 -17.44 5.89 6.22
N PRO A 178 -18.29 6.46 7.13
CA PRO A 178 -19.61 6.94 6.75
C PRO A 178 -19.56 8.08 5.72
N GLN A 179 -18.55 8.95 5.83
CA GLN A 179 -18.36 10.08 4.91
C GLN A 179 -17.92 9.61 3.53
N LEU A 180 -16.99 8.66 3.46
CA LEU A 180 -16.53 8.07 2.20
C LEU A 180 -17.65 7.27 1.51
N ASP A 181 -18.47 6.54 2.27
CA ASP A 181 -19.66 5.88 1.72
C ASP A 181 -20.67 6.87 1.12
N ARG A 182 -20.94 7.99 1.82
CA ARG A 182 -21.80 9.05 1.32
C ARG A 182 -21.23 9.72 0.09
N LEU A 183 -19.91 9.99 0.10
CA LEU A 183 -19.20 10.56 -1.04
C LEU A 183 -19.30 9.67 -2.27
N ALA A 184 -19.07 8.36 -2.12
CA ALA A 184 -19.21 7.40 -3.21
C ALA A 184 -20.64 7.33 -3.75
N ALA A 185 -21.66 7.31 -2.86
CA ALA A 185 -23.06 7.31 -3.27
C ALA A 185 -23.45 8.59 -4.02
N PHE A 186 -23.07 9.75 -3.48
CA PHE A 186 -23.31 11.05 -4.13
C PHE A 186 -22.63 11.14 -5.49
N ALA A 187 -21.37 10.76 -5.58
CA ALA A 187 -20.61 10.81 -6.83
C ALA A 187 -21.17 9.85 -7.89
N ALA A 188 -21.77 8.72 -7.48
CA ALA A 188 -22.38 7.79 -8.42
C ALA A 188 -23.52 8.44 -9.23
N GLU A 189 -24.23 9.40 -8.67
CA GLU A 189 -25.35 10.10 -9.31
C GLU A 189 -24.91 11.40 -10.02
N HIS A 190 -23.74 11.97 -9.64
CA HIS A 190 -23.30 13.29 -10.08
C HIS A 190 -22.07 13.21 -11.00
N ARG A 191 -22.29 13.13 -12.32
CA ARG A 191 -21.21 13.11 -13.33
C ARG A 191 -20.24 14.31 -13.22
N PRO A 192 -20.68 15.57 -13.01
CA PRO A 192 -19.74 16.69 -12.89
C PRO A 192 -18.74 16.52 -11.76
N VAL A 193 -19.13 15.94 -10.63
CA VAL A 193 -18.23 15.68 -9.49
C VAL A 193 -17.13 14.71 -9.88
N ARG A 194 -17.46 13.67 -10.65
CA ARG A 194 -16.46 12.73 -11.18
C ARG A 194 -15.51 13.37 -12.17
N LEU A 195 -15.99 14.26 -13.03
CA LEU A 195 -15.15 14.99 -13.97
C LEU A 195 -14.18 15.94 -13.26
N VAL A 196 -14.66 16.66 -12.24
CA VAL A 196 -13.81 17.54 -11.41
C VAL A 196 -12.75 16.73 -10.69
N ALA A 197 -13.11 15.58 -10.09
CA ALA A 197 -12.15 14.70 -9.44
C ALA A 197 -11.09 14.16 -10.42
N ALA A 198 -11.51 13.74 -11.63
CA ALA A 198 -10.61 13.26 -12.66
C ALA A 198 -9.65 14.38 -13.12
N ALA A 199 -10.19 15.58 -13.37
CA ALA A 199 -9.39 16.74 -13.77
C ALA A 199 -8.39 17.14 -12.67
N GLY A 200 -8.83 17.17 -11.41
CA GLY A 200 -7.98 17.48 -10.26
C GLY A 200 -6.82 16.48 -10.10
N LEU A 201 -7.09 15.18 -10.23
CA LEU A 201 -6.04 14.16 -10.22
C LEU A 201 -5.09 14.30 -11.40
N LEU A 202 -5.61 14.47 -12.61
CA LEU A 202 -4.79 14.61 -13.81
C LEU A 202 -3.89 15.84 -13.73
N LEU A 203 -4.44 16.99 -13.36
CA LEU A 203 -3.66 18.23 -13.24
C LEU A 203 -2.67 18.18 -12.09
N GLY A 204 -3.07 17.68 -10.91
CA GLY A 204 -2.22 17.60 -9.73
C GLY A 204 -1.05 16.63 -9.96
N TYR A 205 -1.33 15.40 -10.40
CA TYR A 205 -0.27 14.43 -10.66
C TYR A 205 0.52 14.74 -11.94
N GLY A 206 -0.10 15.35 -12.93
CA GLY A 206 0.61 15.86 -14.11
C GLY A 206 1.61 16.95 -13.74
N ALA A 207 1.20 17.92 -12.90
CA ALA A 207 2.09 18.97 -12.41
C ALA A 207 3.22 18.38 -11.54
N TYR A 208 2.90 17.43 -10.65
CA TYR A 208 3.90 16.75 -9.81
C TYR A 208 4.89 15.95 -10.66
N PHE A 209 4.41 15.20 -11.65
CA PHE A 209 5.24 14.45 -12.58
C PHE A 209 6.22 15.36 -13.35
N LEU A 210 5.70 16.49 -13.89
CA LEU A 210 6.52 17.46 -14.61
C LEU A 210 7.54 18.16 -13.70
N TRP A 211 7.16 18.41 -12.44
CA TRP A 211 8.09 18.97 -11.45
C TRP A 211 9.21 17.99 -11.16
N VAL A 212 8.90 16.72 -10.92
CA VAL A 212 9.89 15.67 -10.68
C VAL A 212 10.82 15.50 -11.88
N LEU A 213 10.31 15.53 -13.12
CA LEU A 213 11.15 15.46 -14.32
C LEU A 213 12.14 16.62 -14.42
N ARG A 214 11.71 17.84 -14.02
CA ARG A 214 12.56 19.03 -14.06
C ARG A 214 13.61 19.05 -12.94
N ALA A 215 13.31 18.49 -11.81
CA ALA A 215 14.20 18.42 -10.65
C ALA A 215 15.33 17.39 -10.80
N ASP A 216 15.44 16.73 -11.95
CA ASP A 216 16.35 15.61 -12.20
C ASP A 216 16.32 14.57 -11.07
N PRO A 217 15.29 13.70 -11.05
CA PRO A 217 15.01 12.82 -9.91
C PRO A 217 16.08 11.75 -9.65
N ILE A 218 17.09 11.66 -10.51
CA ILE A 218 18.23 10.73 -10.34
C ILE A 218 19.33 11.40 -9.51
N MET A 219 19.54 12.71 -9.71
CA MET A 219 20.63 13.48 -9.09
C MET A 219 20.13 14.34 -7.91
N ASP A 220 18.88 14.82 -7.96
CA ASP A 220 18.29 15.62 -6.90
C ASP A 220 17.27 14.80 -6.10
N HIS A 221 17.62 14.48 -4.85
CA HIS A 221 16.78 13.73 -3.93
C HIS A 221 15.55 14.51 -3.40
N SER A 222 15.31 15.75 -3.84
CA SER A 222 14.14 16.54 -3.42
C SER A 222 12.82 15.87 -3.77
N ALA A 223 12.77 15.12 -4.88
CA ALA A 223 11.61 14.35 -5.29
C ALA A 223 11.33 13.13 -4.39
N GLU A 224 12.32 12.67 -3.63
CA GLU A 224 12.16 11.57 -2.69
C GLU A 224 11.36 11.96 -1.43
N LEU A 225 11.00 13.24 -1.29
CA LEU A 225 10.34 13.78 -0.11
C LEU A 225 9.13 12.93 0.34
N PHE A 226 8.24 12.55 -0.59
CA PHE A 226 7.07 11.73 -0.26
C PHE A 226 7.42 10.27 0.04
N HIS A 227 8.51 9.76 -0.53
CA HIS A 227 9.00 8.43 -0.24
C HIS A 227 9.68 8.42 1.14
N ASP A 228 10.62 9.30 1.36
CA ASP A 228 11.43 9.36 2.60
C ASP A 228 10.60 9.71 3.83
N VAL A 229 9.64 10.64 3.71
CA VAL A 229 8.77 11.05 4.82
C VAL A 229 8.00 9.88 5.42
N SER A 230 7.68 8.86 4.63
CA SER A 230 7.00 7.67 5.10
C SER A 230 7.94 6.66 5.78
N TYR A 231 9.25 6.78 5.57
CA TYR A 231 10.24 5.81 6.04
C TYR A 231 11.25 6.37 7.04
N ALA A 232 11.51 7.68 7.00
CA ALA A 232 12.48 8.34 7.88
C ALA A 232 11.77 9.12 9.01
N GLY A 233 12.46 9.21 10.13
CA GLY A 233 12.18 10.15 11.21
C GLY A 233 13.01 11.42 11.08
N GLY A 234 12.99 12.28 12.10
CA GLY A 234 13.86 13.46 12.24
C GLY A 234 13.36 14.70 11.50
N ASP A 235 14.26 15.42 10.85
CA ASP A 235 14.05 16.79 10.33
C ASP A 235 12.91 16.94 9.30
N ARG A 236 12.43 15.85 8.73
CA ARG A 236 11.40 15.84 7.68
C ARG A 236 9.99 15.53 8.18
N VAL A 237 9.81 15.36 9.48
CA VAL A 237 8.51 15.00 10.10
C VAL A 237 7.39 15.99 9.74
N GLN A 238 7.69 17.29 9.64
CA GLN A 238 6.71 18.29 9.23
C GLN A 238 6.11 18.05 7.85
N TYR A 239 6.85 17.45 6.93
CA TYR A 239 6.34 17.11 5.59
C TYR A 239 5.34 15.95 5.59
N ARG A 240 5.25 15.18 6.68
CA ARG A 240 4.22 14.14 6.84
C ARG A 240 2.80 14.72 6.78
N VAL A 241 2.59 15.95 7.23
CA VAL A 241 1.28 16.59 7.12
C VAL A 241 0.86 16.72 5.67
N VAL A 242 1.77 17.16 4.78
CA VAL A 242 1.50 17.25 3.34
C VAL A 242 1.24 15.86 2.77
N PHE A 243 2.02 14.86 3.16
CA PHE A 243 1.80 13.46 2.76
C PHE A 243 0.41 12.94 3.15
N TYR A 244 -0.06 13.25 4.38
CA TYR A 244 -1.41 12.87 4.82
C TYR A 244 -2.49 13.58 4.00
N LEU A 245 -2.36 14.89 3.76
CA LEU A 245 -3.32 15.64 2.96
C LEU A 245 -3.39 15.12 1.53
N VAL A 246 -2.26 14.90 0.88
CA VAL A 246 -2.18 14.37 -0.50
C VAL A 246 -2.79 12.96 -0.56
N GLY A 247 -2.39 12.06 0.35
CA GLY A 247 -2.88 10.68 0.34
C GLY A 247 -4.39 10.58 0.61
N ILE A 248 -4.92 11.37 1.56
CA ILE A 248 -6.36 11.40 1.87
C ILE A 248 -7.15 12.03 0.73
N ALA A 249 -6.70 13.20 0.20
CA ALA A 249 -7.37 13.88 -0.91
C ALA A 249 -7.38 13.01 -2.18
N THR A 250 -6.26 12.37 -2.51
CA THR A 250 -6.18 11.44 -3.63
C THR A 250 -7.12 10.25 -3.45
N THR A 251 -7.16 9.65 -2.26
CA THR A 251 -8.06 8.52 -1.98
C THR A 251 -9.52 8.95 -2.04
N ALA A 252 -9.89 10.15 -1.58
CA ALA A 252 -11.23 10.69 -1.71
C ALA A 252 -11.62 10.90 -3.18
N ALA A 253 -10.74 11.49 -3.99
CA ALA A 253 -10.97 11.67 -5.42
C ALA A 253 -11.08 10.33 -6.16
N LEU A 254 -10.23 9.35 -5.82
CA LEU A 254 -10.34 7.98 -6.36
C LEU A 254 -11.62 7.28 -5.92
N THR A 255 -12.12 7.53 -4.70
CA THR A 255 -13.43 7.04 -4.22
C THR A 255 -14.57 7.57 -5.08
N VAL A 256 -14.51 8.86 -5.44
CA VAL A 256 -15.47 9.50 -6.37
C VAL A 256 -15.46 8.79 -7.72
N LEU A 257 -14.28 8.52 -8.29
CA LEU A 257 -14.17 7.84 -9.59
C LEU A 257 -14.61 6.37 -9.50
N ALA A 258 -14.15 5.66 -8.47
CA ALA A 258 -14.45 4.23 -8.25
C ALA A 258 -15.96 3.97 -8.02
N SER A 259 -16.74 4.99 -7.71
CA SER A 259 -18.20 4.87 -7.52
C SER A 259 -18.94 4.29 -8.75
N ARG A 260 -18.35 4.40 -9.93
CA ARG A 260 -18.91 3.91 -11.22
C ARG A 260 -17.96 3.00 -12.00
N TRP A 261 -16.80 2.67 -11.46
CA TRP A 261 -15.92 1.70 -12.09
C TRP A 261 -16.41 0.26 -11.88
N HIS A 262 -16.08 -0.62 -12.83
CA HIS A 262 -16.38 -2.05 -12.78
C HIS A 262 -15.22 -2.88 -13.36
N LEU A 263 -14.00 -2.31 -13.36
CA LEU A 263 -12.84 -2.87 -14.05
C LEU A 263 -11.92 -3.68 -13.13
N LEU A 264 -11.71 -3.22 -11.90
CA LEU A 264 -10.65 -3.71 -11.01
C LEU A 264 -11.19 -4.47 -9.79
N ALA A 265 -12.51 -4.52 -9.58
CA ALA A 265 -13.10 -5.20 -8.43
C ALA A 265 -12.75 -6.70 -8.36
N GLY A 266 -12.57 -7.36 -9.52
CA GLY A 266 -12.08 -8.72 -9.59
C GLY A 266 -10.71 -8.88 -8.94
N LEU A 267 -9.77 -8.03 -9.32
CA LEU A 267 -8.43 -7.96 -8.76
C LEU A 267 -8.45 -7.57 -7.27
N GLY A 268 -9.31 -6.61 -6.92
CA GLY A 268 -9.48 -6.13 -5.54
C GLY A 268 -9.99 -7.17 -4.54
N ARG A 269 -10.63 -8.23 -5.02
CA ARG A 269 -11.07 -9.36 -4.18
C ARG A 269 -9.95 -10.30 -3.77
N HIS A 270 -8.88 -10.35 -4.54
CA HIS A 270 -7.78 -11.31 -4.43
C HIS A 270 -6.43 -10.65 -4.12
N THR A 271 -6.45 -9.48 -3.49
CA THR A 271 -5.23 -8.68 -3.22
C THR A 271 -4.21 -9.36 -2.34
N LEU A 272 -4.61 -10.27 -1.44
CA LEU A 272 -3.71 -10.92 -0.48
C LEU A 272 -2.64 -11.77 -1.17
N THR A 273 -3.03 -12.63 -2.10
CA THR A 273 -2.11 -13.51 -2.83
C THR A 273 -1.10 -12.69 -3.62
N ILE A 274 -1.61 -11.68 -4.35
CA ILE A 274 -0.76 -10.79 -5.16
C ILE A 274 0.20 -10.04 -4.26
N TYR A 275 -0.31 -9.49 -3.15
CA TYR A 275 0.49 -8.77 -2.18
C TYR A 275 1.64 -9.64 -1.62
N LEU A 276 1.37 -10.89 -1.23
CA LEU A 276 2.37 -11.77 -0.66
C LEU A 276 3.44 -12.20 -1.67
N LEU A 277 3.05 -12.46 -2.91
CA LEU A 277 3.91 -13.17 -3.87
C LEU A 277 4.56 -12.28 -4.94
N HIS A 278 4.12 -11.02 -5.14
CA HIS A 278 4.66 -10.19 -6.23
C HIS A 278 6.15 -9.87 -6.10
N LEU A 279 6.64 -9.59 -4.87
CA LEU A 279 8.07 -9.29 -4.66
C LEU A 279 8.98 -10.52 -4.78
N PRO A 280 8.63 -11.72 -4.25
CA PRO A 280 9.34 -12.94 -4.59
C PRO A 280 9.41 -13.21 -6.09
N VAL A 281 8.29 -13.01 -6.82
CA VAL A 281 8.30 -13.15 -8.28
C VAL A 281 9.21 -12.13 -8.93
N GLN A 282 9.11 -10.85 -8.55
CA GLN A 282 9.99 -9.80 -9.05
C GLN A 282 11.47 -10.10 -8.78
N ALA A 283 11.81 -10.51 -7.56
CA ALA A 283 13.19 -10.86 -7.22
C ALA A 283 13.70 -12.05 -8.03
N LEU A 284 12.86 -13.08 -8.25
CA LEU A 284 13.20 -14.18 -9.14
C LEU A 284 13.47 -13.72 -10.58
N LEU A 285 12.66 -12.79 -11.11
CA LEU A 285 12.87 -12.23 -12.45
C LEU A 285 14.18 -11.42 -12.54
N VAL A 286 14.58 -10.76 -11.45
CA VAL A 286 15.90 -10.09 -11.33
C VAL A 286 17.03 -11.12 -11.38
N GLU A 287 16.96 -12.17 -10.54
CA GLU A 287 17.97 -13.25 -10.51
C GLU A 287 18.10 -13.98 -11.86
N LEU A 288 17.01 -14.10 -12.61
CA LEU A 288 16.99 -14.66 -13.96
C LEU A 288 17.52 -13.70 -15.04
N GLY A 289 17.96 -12.49 -14.67
CA GLY A 289 18.52 -11.49 -15.60
C GLY A 289 17.51 -10.81 -16.53
N LEU A 290 16.18 -10.99 -16.31
CA LEU A 290 15.17 -10.42 -17.21
C LEU A 290 15.17 -8.89 -17.22
N TYR A 291 15.62 -8.26 -16.15
CA TYR A 291 15.76 -6.80 -16.10
C TYR A 291 17.01 -6.31 -16.86
N ASP A 292 18.07 -7.09 -16.90
CA ASP A 292 19.32 -6.72 -17.59
C ASP A 292 19.16 -6.72 -19.11
N LEU A 293 18.21 -7.53 -19.64
CA LEU A 293 17.88 -7.56 -21.07
C LEU A 293 17.48 -6.19 -21.65
N MET A 294 16.86 -5.33 -20.82
CA MET A 294 16.35 -4.02 -21.26
C MET A 294 17.17 -2.85 -20.72
N ARG A 295 18.21 -3.11 -19.93
CA ARG A 295 19.09 -2.07 -19.41
C ARG A 295 19.82 -1.36 -20.57
N GLY A 296 19.81 -0.02 -20.56
CA GLY A 296 20.39 0.81 -21.65
C GLY A 296 19.53 0.91 -22.91
N LYS A 297 18.33 0.31 -22.97
CA LYS A 297 17.39 0.50 -24.09
C LYS A 297 16.60 1.82 -23.95
N ALA A 298 15.89 2.21 -25.00
CA ALA A 298 15.03 3.42 -24.96
C ALA A 298 14.00 3.34 -23.83
N THR A 299 13.70 4.47 -23.20
CA THR A 299 12.78 4.57 -22.05
C THR A 299 11.45 3.87 -22.29
N ILE A 300 10.87 4.05 -23.49
CA ILE A 300 9.58 3.42 -23.83
C ILE A 300 9.67 1.90 -23.81
N VAL A 301 10.77 1.30 -24.25
CA VAL A 301 10.99 -0.15 -24.24
C VAL A 301 11.06 -0.65 -22.81
N VAL A 302 11.81 0.05 -21.94
CA VAL A 302 11.94 -0.28 -20.53
C VAL A 302 10.60 -0.21 -19.80
N VAL A 303 9.82 0.84 -20.07
CA VAL A 303 8.47 1.02 -19.50
C VAL A 303 7.53 -0.11 -19.95
N LEU A 304 7.47 -0.37 -21.25
CA LEU A 304 6.61 -1.45 -21.80
C LEU A 304 7.01 -2.82 -21.26
N TRP A 305 8.32 -3.09 -21.09
CA TRP A 305 8.82 -4.32 -20.50
C TRP A 305 8.39 -4.46 -19.03
N SER A 306 8.56 -3.40 -18.23
CA SER A 306 8.13 -3.40 -16.82
C SER A 306 6.62 -3.63 -16.68
N VAL A 307 5.83 -2.97 -17.52
CA VAL A 307 4.37 -3.15 -17.57
C VAL A 307 4.01 -4.58 -17.97
N LEU A 308 4.70 -5.16 -18.95
CA LEU A 308 4.49 -6.54 -19.38
C LEU A 308 4.79 -7.53 -18.23
N LEU A 309 5.95 -7.40 -17.57
CA LEU A 309 6.31 -8.26 -16.45
C LEU A 309 5.31 -8.13 -15.29
N ALA A 310 4.88 -6.91 -14.98
CA ALA A 310 3.85 -6.66 -13.97
C ALA A 310 2.50 -7.29 -14.35
N ALA A 311 2.07 -7.14 -15.60
CA ALA A 311 0.81 -7.69 -16.10
C ALA A 311 0.81 -9.23 -16.10
N VAL A 312 1.90 -9.86 -16.55
CA VAL A 312 2.07 -11.32 -16.51
C VAL A 312 2.04 -11.80 -15.04
N THR A 313 2.75 -11.13 -14.16
CA THR A 313 2.74 -11.47 -12.72
C THR A 313 1.35 -11.37 -12.13
N LEU A 314 0.62 -10.29 -12.39
CA LEU A 314 -0.76 -10.12 -11.95
C LEU A 314 -1.68 -11.23 -12.50
N ALA A 315 -1.54 -11.57 -13.78
CA ALA A 315 -2.32 -12.62 -14.42
C ALA A 315 -2.06 -13.98 -13.76
N VAL A 316 -0.79 -14.35 -13.58
CA VAL A 316 -0.39 -15.61 -12.96
C VAL A 316 -0.85 -15.72 -11.51
N LEU A 317 -0.63 -14.65 -10.72
CA LEU A 317 -1.03 -14.62 -9.31
C LEU A 317 -2.55 -14.54 -9.10
N ASN A 318 -3.31 -14.15 -10.14
CA ASN A 318 -4.77 -14.15 -10.12
C ASN A 318 -5.40 -15.46 -10.60
N LEU A 319 -4.61 -16.45 -11.01
CA LEU A 319 -5.13 -17.77 -11.40
C LEU A 319 -5.81 -18.46 -10.20
N SER A 320 -6.95 -19.08 -10.46
CA SER A 320 -7.76 -19.76 -9.43
C SER A 320 -7.00 -20.81 -8.61
N PRO A 321 -6.08 -21.62 -9.16
CA PRO A 321 -5.27 -22.55 -8.36
C PRO A 321 -4.37 -21.85 -7.35
N VAL A 322 -3.70 -20.75 -7.77
CA VAL A 322 -2.80 -19.97 -6.92
C VAL A 322 -3.58 -19.28 -5.79
N GLN A 323 -4.72 -18.68 -6.13
CA GLN A 323 -5.62 -18.06 -5.16
C GLN A 323 -6.13 -19.07 -4.13
N ARG A 324 -6.60 -20.24 -4.59
CA ARG A 324 -7.09 -21.31 -3.70
C ARG A 324 -6.01 -21.84 -2.75
N ALA A 325 -4.78 -22.00 -3.24
CA ALA A 325 -3.66 -22.44 -2.41
C ALA A 325 -3.35 -21.40 -1.32
N CYS A 326 -3.25 -20.12 -1.66
CA CYS A 326 -3.06 -19.02 -0.71
C CYS A 326 -4.22 -18.93 0.30
N ASP A 327 -5.46 -19.01 -0.15
CA ASP A 327 -6.64 -18.97 0.71
C ASP A 327 -6.70 -20.16 1.67
N ALA A 328 -6.27 -21.34 1.24
CA ALA A 328 -6.19 -22.53 2.10
C ALA A 328 -5.20 -22.32 3.24
N VAL A 329 -4.02 -21.78 2.94
CA VAL A 329 -2.99 -21.46 3.95
C VAL A 329 -3.47 -20.31 4.87
N ALA A 330 -4.00 -19.24 4.29
CA ALA A 330 -4.46 -18.07 5.04
C ALA A 330 -5.57 -18.40 6.03
N ASN A 331 -6.46 -19.33 5.70
CA ASN A 331 -7.64 -19.66 6.49
C ASN A 331 -7.54 -21.01 7.21
N CYS A 332 -6.38 -21.66 7.22
CA CYS A 332 -6.24 -23.02 7.77
C CYS A 332 -6.63 -23.11 9.25
N TRP A 333 -6.37 -22.07 10.04
CA TRP A 333 -6.75 -21.99 11.45
C TRP A 333 -8.14 -21.41 11.71
N TYR A 334 -8.61 -20.56 10.80
CA TYR A 334 -9.90 -19.91 10.97
C TYR A 334 -11.08 -20.83 10.66
N LYS A 335 -10.90 -21.76 9.72
CA LYS A 335 -11.95 -22.70 9.27
C LYS A 335 -12.11 -23.94 10.18
N ARG A 336 -11.24 -24.15 11.16
CA ARG A 336 -11.27 -25.34 12.02
C ARG A 336 -12.28 -25.28 13.17
N LYS A 337 -13.42 -24.54 12.98
CA LYS A 337 -14.61 -24.70 13.85
C LYS A 337 -15.88 -24.54 13.06
#